data_4a31ec557d5d3483a6f77fc9cb1dc3d7
#
_entry.id   4a31ec557d5d3483a6f77fc9cb1dc3d7
#
_cell.length_a   1.000
_cell.length_b   1.000
_cell.length_c   1.000
_cell.angle_alpha   90.00
_cell.angle_beta   90.00
_cell.angle_gamma   90.00
#
_symmetry.space_group_name_H-M   'P 1'
#
loop_
_entity.id
_entity.type
_entity.pdbx_description
1 polymer ?
#
loop_
_entity_poly.entity_id
_entity_poly.type
_entity_poly.pdbx_seq_one_letter_code
_entity_poly.pdbx_strand_id
1 'polypeptide(L)'
;MFILNRLGREKLFFALTILVLAFFLRSNTVAKEKNKHQGLSPVSGVELVVKNCTVCHSADIILENHMSRKAWDKTITWMQKEQGLWELNKEVRKIILDYLSKTQGISNNKVLRGPIRKNRNQMYEFDYRANPL
;
A
#
# COMPACT_ATOMS: atom_id res chain seq x y z
N MET A 1 -34.93 32.72 -39.44
CA MET A 1 -34.21 32.96 -38.20
C MET A 1 -34.06 31.74 -37.27
N PHE A 2 -34.50 30.53 -37.68
CA PHE A 2 -34.46 29.30 -36.84
C PHE A 2 -33.28 28.34 -37.13
N ILE A 3 -32.59 28.50 -38.23
CA ILE A 3 -31.53 27.53 -38.66
C ILE A 3 -30.17 27.82 -37.97
N LEU A 4 -29.88 29.07 -37.65
CA LEU A 4 -28.59 29.46 -36.96
C LEU A 4 -28.47 28.94 -35.51
N ASN A 5 -29.59 28.70 -34.84
CA ASN A 5 -29.58 28.21 -33.45
C ASN A 5 -29.33 26.70 -33.32
N ARG A 6 -29.53 25.95 -34.41
CA ARG A 6 -29.36 24.51 -34.43
C ARG A 6 -27.86 24.13 -34.50
N LEU A 7 -27.09 24.84 -35.35
CA LEU A 7 -25.65 24.61 -35.48
C LEU A 7 -24.86 24.97 -34.18
N GLY A 8 -25.34 25.97 -33.43
CA GLY A 8 -24.73 26.32 -32.14
C GLY A 8 -24.91 25.26 -31.06
N ARG A 9 -26.10 24.67 -31.01
CA ARG A 9 -26.41 23.59 -30.04
C ARG A 9 -25.62 22.32 -30.32
N GLU A 10 -25.49 21.90 -31.54
CA GLU A 10 -24.72 20.71 -31.93
C GLU A 10 -23.24 20.85 -31.50
N LYS A 11 -22.62 22.00 -31.77
CA LYS A 11 -21.24 22.28 -31.34
C LYS A 11 -21.09 22.28 -29.84
N LEU A 12 -22.07 22.80 -29.11
CA LEU A 12 -22.07 22.80 -27.65
C LEU A 12 -22.18 21.38 -27.08
N PHE A 13 -23.05 20.54 -27.65
CA PHE A 13 -23.17 19.12 -27.25
C PHE A 13 -21.88 18.36 -27.52
N PHE A 14 -21.24 18.54 -28.69
CA PHE A 14 -19.96 17.90 -28.99
C PHE A 14 -18.85 18.35 -28.05
N ALA A 15 -18.77 19.64 -27.72
CA ALA A 15 -17.79 20.13 -26.75
C ALA A 15 -18.02 19.53 -25.34
N LEU A 16 -19.29 19.44 -24.91
CA LEU A 16 -19.65 18.87 -23.61
C LEU A 16 -19.33 17.36 -23.55
N THR A 17 -19.62 16.62 -24.63
CA THR A 17 -19.32 15.18 -24.69
C THR A 17 -17.81 14.91 -24.67
N ILE A 18 -17.00 15.71 -25.35
CA ILE A 18 -15.54 15.59 -25.34
C ILE A 18 -15.00 15.88 -23.91
N LEU A 19 -15.55 16.88 -23.23
CA LEU A 19 -15.12 17.26 -21.89
C LEU A 19 -15.45 16.15 -20.87
N VAL A 20 -16.64 15.56 -20.97
CA VAL A 20 -17.06 14.42 -20.14
C VAL A 20 -16.17 13.20 -20.42
N LEU A 21 -15.90 12.91 -21.70
CA LEU A 21 -15.03 11.80 -22.07
C LEU A 21 -13.60 11.97 -21.54
N ALA A 22 -13.04 13.19 -21.62
CA ALA A 22 -11.74 13.51 -21.09
C ALA A 22 -11.68 13.38 -19.56
N PHE A 23 -12.77 13.70 -18.87
CA PHE A 23 -12.88 13.51 -17.42
C PHE A 23 -12.86 12.02 -17.03
N PHE A 24 -13.62 11.18 -17.75
CA PHE A 24 -13.62 9.73 -17.53
C PHE A 24 -12.28 9.07 -17.84
N LEU A 25 -11.55 9.52 -18.86
CA LEU A 25 -10.24 9.00 -19.19
C LEU A 25 -9.20 9.28 -18.09
N ARG A 26 -9.27 10.44 -17.44
CA ARG A 26 -8.36 10.78 -16.32
C ARG A 26 -8.64 9.95 -15.06
N SER A 27 -9.90 9.59 -14.80
CA SER A 27 -10.26 8.79 -13.62
C SER A 27 -9.70 7.37 -13.67
N ASN A 28 -9.59 6.78 -14.86
CA ASN A 28 -9.12 5.41 -15.04
C ASN A 28 -7.60 5.22 -14.86
N THR A 29 -6.80 6.27 -15.04
CA THR A 29 -5.33 6.16 -14.93
C THR A 29 -4.87 6.04 -13.47
N VAL A 30 -5.49 6.75 -12.53
CA VAL A 30 -5.14 6.71 -11.11
C VAL A 30 -5.49 5.35 -10.49
N ALA A 31 -6.62 4.76 -10.85
CA ALA A 31 -7.02 3.45 -10.35
C ALA A 31 -6.10 2.32 -10.85
N LYS A 32 -5.62 2.42 -12.10
CA LYS A 32 -4.72 1.41 -12.69
C LYS A 32 -3.33 1.40 -12.02
N GLU A 33 -2.82 2.57 -11.63
CA GLU A 33 -1.52 2.67 -10.97
C GLU A 33 -1.56 2.11 -9.53
N LYS A 34 -2.63 2.35 -8.80
CA LYS A 34 -2.83 1.79 -7.47
C LYS A 34 -2.88 0.26 -7.50
N ASN A 35 -3.51 -0.34 -8.51
CA ASN A 35 -3.57 -1.79 -8.69
C ASN A 35 -2.21 -2.39 -9.07
N LYS A 36 -1.37 -1.66 -9.80
CA LYS A 36 -0.03 -2.12 -10.20
C LYS A 36 0.87 -2.41 -8.98
N HIS A 37 0.77 -1.60 -7.94
CA HIS A 37 1.60 -1.71 -6.74
C HIS A 37 0.86 -2.31 -5.54
N GLN A 38 -0.32 -2.90 -5.73
CA GLN A 38 -1.10 -3.56 -4.68
C GLN A 38 -1.32 -2.66 -3.44
N GLY A 39 -1.53 -1.37 -3.64
CA GLY A 39 -1.71 -0.38 -2.57
C GLY A 39 -0.44 0.18 -1.95
N LEU A 40 0.73 -0.37 -2.29
CA LEU A 40 2.02 0.16 -1.85
C LEU A 40 2.30 1.54 -2.46
N SER A 41 2.98 2.40 -1.72
CA SER A 41 3.32 3.76 -2.16
C SER A 41 4.23 3.74 -3.40
N PRO A 42 3.90 4.48 -4.49
CA PRO A 42 4.66 4.47 -5.74
C PRO A 42 5.95 5.32 -5.64
N VAL A 43 6.84 4.95 -4.74
CA VAL A 43 8.16 5.59 -4.58
C VAL A 43 9.27 4.61 -4.97
N SER A 44 10.48 5.13 -5.14
CA SER A 44 11.65 4.32 -5.53
C SER A 44 11.80 3.08 -4.65
N GLY A 45 11.95 1.92 -5.26
CA GLY A 45 12.06 0.61 -4.60
C GLY A 45 10.77 -0.20 -4.55
N VAL A 46 9.59 0.37 -4.87
CA VAL A 46 8.30 -0.33 -4.83
C VAL A 46 8.30 -1.58 -5.72
N GLU A 47 8.87 -1.52 -6.92
CA GLU A 47 8.91 -2.64 -7.86
C GLU A 47 9.69 -3.83 -7.28
N LEU A 48 10.78 -3.55 -6.55
CA LEU A 48 11.56 -4.59 -5.89
C LEU A 48 10.79 -5.21 -4.70
N VAL A 49 10.01 -4.41 -3.98
CA VAL A 49 9.13 -4.91 -2.92
C VAL A 49 8.04 -5.78 -3.51
N VAL A 50 7.34 -5.32 -4.55
CA VAL A 50 6.32 -6.13 -5.23
C VAL A 50 6.92 -7.42 -5.74
N LYS A 51 8.04 -7.36 -6.47
CA LYS A 51 8.68 -8.54 -7.08
C LYS A 51 9.14 -9.59 -6.06
N ASN A 52 9.63 -9.16 -4.90
CA ASN A 52 10.26 -10.07 -3.93
C ASN A 52 9.37 -10.40 -2.74
N CYS A 53 8.44 -9.54 -2.36
CA CYS A 53 7.69 -9.70 -1.11
C CYS A 53 6.24 -10.14 -1.34
N THR A 54 5.65 -9.84 -2.53
CA THR A 54 4.23 -10.17 -2.78
C THR A 54 4.03 -11.46 -3.58
N VAL A 55 5.07 -12.29 -3.73
CA VAL A 55 4.99 -13.59 -4.39
C VAL A 55 4.31 -14.63 -3.51
N CYS A 56 4.54 -14.58 -2.21
CA CYS A 56 4.04 -15.57 -1.25
C CYS A 56 2.80 -15.11 -0.50
N HIS A 57 2.57 -13.80 -0.36
CA HIS A 57 1.43 -13.22 0.37
C HIS A 57 1.06 -11.85 -0.24
N SER A 58 -0.12 -11.33 0.12
CA SER A 58 -0.56 -10.01 -0.34
C SER A 58 0.27 -8.88 0.28
N ALA A 59 0.24 -7.69 -0.33
CA ALA A 59 0.88 -6.49 0.19
C ALA A 59 0.26 -6.00 1.49
N ASP A 60 -0.95 -6.45 1.85
CA ASP A 60 -1.65 -6.00 3.06
C ASP A 60 -0.84 -6.27 4.32
N ILE A 61 -0.13 -7.42 4.38
CA ILE A 61 0.76 -7.73 5.51
C ILE A 61 1.86 -6.67 5.66
N ILE A 62 2.36 -6.11 4.55
CA ILE A 62 3.35 -5.04 4.59
C ILE A 62 2.70 -3.74 5.03
N LEU A 63 1.50 -3.43 4.49
CA LEU A 63 0.78 -2.18 4.77
C LEU A 63 0.31 -2.07 6.22
N GLU A 64 -0.03 -3.18 6.84
CA GLU A 64 -0.48 -3.24 8.24
C GLU A 64 0.67 -3.18 9.25
N ASN A 65 1.91 -3.44 8.82
CA ASN A 65 3.05 -3.48 9.70
C ASN A 65 3.93 -2.24 9.58
N HIS A 66 4.21 -1.61 10.72
CA HIS A 66 5.10 -0.47 10.84
C HIS A 66 6.27 -0.80 11.74
N MET A 67 7.46 -0.90 11.16
CA MET A 67 8.65 -1.36 11.89
C MET A 67 9.86 -0.48 11.62
N SER A 68 10.82 -0.48 12.56
CA SER A 68 12.12 0.14 12.32
C SER A 68 12.88 -0.59 11.20
N ARG A 69 13.81 0.09 10.52
CA ARG A 69 14.68 -0.54 9.52
C ARG A 69 15.34 -1.83 10.04
N LYS A 70 15.82 -1.82 11.29
CA LYS A 70 16.44 -2.98 11.93
C LYS A 70 15.45 -4.15 12.11
N ALA A 71 14.19 -3.84 12.44
CA ALA A 71 13.16 -4.86 12.60
C ALA A 71 12.78 -5.45 11.24
N TRP A 72 12.62 -4.62 10.20
CA TRP A 72 12.42 -5.10 8.83
C TRP A 72 13.55 -6.00 8.36
N ASP A 73 14.81 -5.65 8.64
CA ASP A 73 15.98 -6.47 8.28
C ASP A 73 15.97 -7.84 8.97
N LYS A 74 15.62 -7.88 10.26
CA LYS A 74 15.42 -9.14 11.00
C LYS A 74 14.28 -9.98 10.42
N THR A 75 13.16 -9.35 10.06
CA THR A 75 12.02 -10.04 9.45
C THR A 75 12.39 -10.65 8.10
N ILE A 76 13.12 -9.93 7.25
CA ILE A 76 13.62 -10.47 5.98
C ILE A 76 14.55 -11.66 6.23
N THR A 77 15.46 -11.54 7.19
CA THR A 77 16.36 -12.66 7.54
C THR A 77 15.59 -13.88 8.04
N TRP A 78 14.58 -13.68 8.85
CA TRP A 78 13.70 -14.77 9.31
C TRP A 78 12.94 -15.40 8.14
N MET A 79 12.37 -14.61 7.23
CA MET A 79 11.70 -15.14 6.04
C MET A 79 12.64 -15.95 5.14
N GLN A 80 13.91 -15.57 5.04
CA GLN A 80 14.91 -16.30 4.29
C GLN A 80 15.26 -17.64 4.95
N LYS A 81 15.33 -17.70 6.28
CA LYS A 81 15.69 -18.90 7.03
C LYS A 81 14.55 -19.89 7.20
N GLU A 82 13.35 -19.38 7.50
CA GLU A 82 12.25 -20.19 7.99
C GLU A 82 11.06 -20.25 7.01
N GLN A 83 10.94 -19.31 6.07
CA GLN A 83 9.77 -19.17 5.20
C GLN A 83 10.10 -19.34 3.72
N GLY A 84 11.31 -19.75 3.38
CA GLY A 84 11.70 -20.05 2.01
C GLY A 84 11.89 -18.82 1.10
N LEU A 85 12.01 -17.62 1.64
CA LEU A 85 12.40 -16.47 0.84
C LEU A 85 13.85 -16.67 0.35
N TRP A 86 14.06 -16.51 -0.96
CA TRP A 86 15.41 -16.61 -1.54
C TRP A 86 16.36 -15.53 -1.02
N GLU A 87 17.65 -15.76 -1.18
CA GLU A 87 18.65 -14.76 -0.82
C GLU A 87 18.58 -13.55 -1.73
N LEU A 88 18.44 -12.38 -1.11
CA LEU A 88 18.48 -11.09 -1.78
C LEU A 88 19.94 -10.62 -1.85
N ASN A 89 20.39 -10.17 -3.02
CA ASN A 89 21.69 -9.51 -3.09
C ASN A 89 21.71 -8.24 -2.24
N LYS A 90 22.89 -7.76 -1.87
CA LYS A 90 23.07 -6.65 -0.94
C LYS A 90 22.40 -5.36 -1.40
N GLU A 91 22.45 -5.07 -2.69
CA GLU A 91 21.89 -3.85 -3.30
C GLU A 91 20.36 -3.90 -3.27
N VAL A 92 19.76 -5.01 -3.71
CA VAL A 92 18.30 -5.21 -3.68
C VAL A 92 17.78 -5.16 -2.24
N ARG A 93 18.46 -5.84 -1.31
CA ARG A 93 18.10 -5.81 0.11
C ARG A 93 18.14 -4.40 0.68
N LYS A 94 19.17 -3.63 0.34
CA LYS A 94 19.31 -2.24 0.76
C LYS A 94 18.14 -1.39 0.26
N ILE A 95 17.80 -1.47 -1.03
CA ILE A 95 16.72 -0.71 -1.64
C ILE A 95 15.37 -1.08 -1.01
N ILE A 96 15.10 -2.36 -0.79
CA ILE A 96 13.89 -2.83 -0.12
C ILE A 96 13.80 -2.27 1.30
N LEU A 97 14.88 -2.33 2.07
CA LEU A 97 14.93 -1.79 3.43
C LEU A 97 14.77 -0.27 3.47
N ASP A 98 15.34 0.45 2.51
CA ASP A 98 15.18 1.90 2.37
C ASP A 98 13.71 2.25 2.05
N TYR A 99 13.08 1.51 1.16
CA TYR A 99 11.66 1.64 0.86
C TYR A 99 10.79 1.39 2.10
N LEU A 100 10.93 0.23 2.73
CA LEU A 100 10.12 -0.17 3.89
C LEU A 100 10.30 0.78 5.08
N SER A 101 11.52 1.20 5.37
CA SER A 101 11.77 2.14 6.46
C SER A 101 11.20 3.53 6.21
N LYS A 102 11.08 3.95 4.94
CA LYS A 102 10.51 5.23 4.55
C LYS A 102 8.98 5.21 4.52
N THR A 103 8.38 4.15 3.98
CA THR A 103 6.92 4.07 3.75
C THR A 103 6.17 3.38 4.89
N GLN A 104 6.81 2.40 5.52
CA GLN A 104 6.27 1.57 6.61
C GLN A 104 7.15 1.65 7.86
N GLY A 105 7.82 2.78 8.04
CA GLY A 105 8.60 3.07 9.22
C GLY A 105 7.74 3.39 10.44
N ILE A 106 8.32 3.26 11.64
CA ILE A 106 7.70 3.76 12.86
C ILE A 106 7.68 5.29 12.74
N SER A 107 6.51 5.87 12.46
CA SER A 107 6.35 7.32 12.49
C SER A 107 6.52 7.81 13.92
N ASN A 108 7.47 8.73 14.13
CA ASN A 108 7.58 9.48 15.39
C ASN A 108 6.43 10.49 15.56
N ASN A 109 5.55 10.62 14.57
CA ASN A 109 4.34 11.42 14.67
C ASN A 109 3.37 10.75 15.63
N LYS A 110 3.26 11.30 16.81
CA LYS A 110 2.24 11.01 17.84
C LYS A 110 0.78 10.96 17.31
N VAL A 111 0.54 11.50 16.12
CA VAL A 111 -0.78 11.64 15.49
C VAL A 111 -1.29 10.32 14.89
N LEU A 112 -0.41 9.40 14.48
CA LEU A 112 -0.82 8.10 13.92
C LEU A 112 -0.83 6.97 14.96
N ARG A 113 -0.35 7.25 16.16
CA ARG A 113 -0.67 6.41 17.31
C ARG A 113 -2.06 6.83 17.76
N GLY A 114 -3.08 6.12 17.31
CA GLY A 114 -4.31 6.02 18.07
C GLY A 114 -3.93 5.80 19.55
N PRO A 115 -4.78 6.14 20.52
CA PRO A 115 -4.43 6.10 21.94
C PRO A 115 -3.69 4.79 22.18
N ILE A 116 -2.40 4.91 22.61
CA ILE A 116 -1.61 3.74 22.98
C ILE A 116 -2.49 2.99 23.94
N ARG A 117 -3.04 1.85 23.50
CA ARG A 117 -3.73 0.96 24.43
C ARG A 117 -2.65 0.57 25.43
N LYS A 118 -2.66 1.25 26.59
CA LYS A 118 -1.73 1.00 27.71
C LYS A 118 -1.75 -0.47 28.16
N ASN A 119 -2.63 -1.27 27.59
CA ASN A 119 -2.95 -2.63 27.98
C ASN A 119 -2.68 -3.68 26.88
N ARG A 120 -1.66 -3.48 26.03
CA ARG A 120 -1.29 -4.58 25.12
C ARG A 120 -0.86 -5.84 25.90
N ASN A 121 -0.36 -5.69 27.14
CA ASN A 121 -0.03 -6.81 28.01
C ASN A 121 -1.25 -7.42 28.72
N GLN A 122 -2.36 -6.69 28.83
CA GLN A 122 -3.59 -7.23 29.44
C GLN A 122 -4.43 -8.06 28.45
N MET A 123 -4.17 -8.00 27.14
CA MET A 123 -4.90 -8.78 26.15
C MET A 123 -4.47 -10.25 26.13
N TYR A 124 -3.43 -10.64 26.87
CA TYR A 124 -2.89 -11.99 26.97
C TYR A 124 -2.79 -12.51 28.40
N GLU A 125 -3.40 -11.85 29.39
CA GLU A 125 -3.76 -12.52 30.63
C GLU A 125 -4.93 -13.45 30.32
N PHE A 126 -4.63 -14.62 29.79
CA PHE A 126 -5.54 -15.74 29.76
C PHE A 126 -5.73 -16.19 31.22
N ASP A 127 -6.84 -15.79 31.80
CA ASP A 127 -7.33 -16.42 33.03
C ASP A 127 -7.80 -17.84 32.65
N TYR A 128 -6.81 -18.76 32.58
CA TYR A 128 -7.08 -20.16 32.28
C TYR A 128 -7.82 -20.75 33.46
N ARG A 129 -9.14 -20.77 33.38
CA ARG A 129 -9.97 -21.62 34.27
C ARG A 129 -9.96 -23.01 33.65
N ALA A 130 -9.31 -23.94 34.34
CA ALA A 130 -9.43 -25.36 34.03
C ALA A 130 -10.92 -25.72 34.01
N ASN A 131 -11.35 -26.38 32.91
CA ASN A 131 -12.72 -26.85 32.78
C ASN A 131 -12.98 -27.85 33.91
N PRO A 132 -13.95 -27.64 34.82
CA PRO A 132 -14.28 -28.63 35.81
C PRO A 132 -14.87 -29.84 35.08
N LEU A 133 -14.22 -30.99 35.19
CA LEU A 133 -14.73 -32.27 34.76
C LEU A 133 -15.88 -32.67 35.68
#